data_275fe61d1709e0aea96b83496a61755c
#
_entry.id   275fe61d1709e0aea96b83496a61755c
#
_cell.length_a   1.000
_cell.length_b   1.000
_cell.length_c   1.000
_cell.angle_alpha   90.00
_cell.angle_beta   90.00
_cell.angle_gamma   90.00
#
_symmetry.space_group_name_H-M   'P 1'
#
loop_
_entity.id
_entity.type
_entity.pdbx_description
1 polymer ?
#
loop_
_entity_poly.entity_id
_entity_poly.type
_entity_poly.pdbx_seq_one_letter_code
_entity_poly.pdbx_strand_id
1 'polypeptide(L)'
;MSQSVIVMGMVLTAMPVNDYDKRITMLTKERGKITAFARGARRPSSQLLAATNPFAFGEFEVFEGRNSYNVTKANIQNYFRELVLDLDAASLAFYFAEFAEYYCQENNDEREMLKLLYQSFRALENSRYSKELVRAVFELKAITINGEGPQVFACMHCHAKEDLCFFSVKRGGIFCRTCAKEVQGLYISDSTRYTMQYIISTPVARLYSFTVSEEVLRELKM
;
A
#
# COMPACT_ATOMS: atom_id res chain seq x y z
N MET A 1 25.91 6.36 22.20
CA MET A 1 26.35 7.12 21.00
C MET A 1 25.24 6.98 19.99
N SER A 2 24.62 8.06 19.54
CA SER A 2 23.60 8.04 18.52
C SER A 2 24.24 7.78 17.16
N GLN A 3 23.78 6.79 16.46
CA GLN A 3 24.37 6.28 15.22
C GLN A 3 23.58 6.82 14.02
N SER A 4 24.28 7.27 12.98
CA SER A 4 23.68 7.55 11.67
C SER A 4 23.39 6.24 10.96
N VAL A 5 22.18 6.09 10.41
CA VAL A 5 21.73 4.90 9.67
C VAL A 5 21.14 5.36 8.32
N ILE A 6 21.47 4.62 7.26
CA ILE A 6 20.84 4.82 5.96
C ILE A 6 19.65 3.87 5.87
N VAL A 7 18.47 4.41 5.56
CA VAL A 7 17.25 3.65 5.34
C VAL A 7 16.69 3.91 3.95
N MET A 8 16.20 2.88 3.29
CA MET A 8 15.42 2.98 2.05
C MET A 8 13.94 3.09 2.42
N GLY A 9 13.27 4.15 1.99
CA GLY A 9 11.87 4.35 2.39
C GLY A 9 11.11 5.34 1.54
N MET A 10 9.84 5.50 1.89
CA MET A 10 8.90 6.43 1.30
C MET A 10 8.32 7.34 2.37
N VAL A 11 8.25 8.63 2.10
CA VAL A 11 7.53 9.58 2.95
C VAL A 11 6.03 9.37 2.78
N LEU A 12 5.34 9.00 3.85
CA LEU A 12 3.88 8.83 3.87
C LEU A 12 3.17 10.15 4.12
N THR A 13 3.58 10.85 5.19
CA THR A 13 3.01 12.14 5.58
C THR A 13 4.10 13.14 5.94
N ALA A 14 3.79 14.42 5.78
CA ALA A 14 4.68 15.52 6.16
C ALA A 14 3.88 16.67 6.78
N MET A 15 4.22 17.05 8.00
CA MET A 15 3.57 18.11 8.74
C MET A 15 4.57 19.22 9.07
N PRO A 16 4.23 20.51 8.86
CA PRO A 16 5.06 21.61 9.31
C PRO A 16 5.16 21.61 10.84
N VAL A 17 6.38 21.86 11.34
CA VAL A 17 6.66 22.03 12.77
C VAL A 17 7.58 23.24 12.90
N ASN A 18 7.30 24.13 13.84
CA ASN A 18 8.02 25.41 13.98
C ASN A 18 8.04 26.19 12.64
N ASP A 19 8.95 27.17 12.53
CA ASP A 19 9.01 28.05 11.37
C ASP A 19 9.55 27.35 10.10
N TYR A 20 10.53 26.47 10.26
CA TYR A 20 11.30 25.92 9.12
C TYR A 20 11.42 24.39 9.11
N ASP A 21 10.87 23.70 10.08
CA ASP A 21 11.03 22.25 10.22
C ASP A 21 9.82 21.49 9.67
N LYS A 22 10.01 20.20 9.39
CA LYS A 22 8.95 19.24 9.13
C LYS A 22 9.07 18.04 10.06
N ARG A 23 7.94 17.52 10.51
CA ARG A 23 7.81 16.16 11.02
C ARG A 23 7.27 15.30 9.90
N ILE A 24 7.94 14.21 9.59
CA ILE A 24 7.54 13.27 8.56
C ILE A 24 7.31 11.89 9.15
N THR A 25 6.31 11.17 8.65
CA THR A 25 6.16 9.73 8.84
C THR A 25 6.67 9.04 7.60
N MET A 26 7.52 8.04 7.76
CA MET A 26 8.12 7.29 6.66
C MET A 26 7.90 5.80 6.87
N LEU A 27 7.62 5.08 5.78
CA LEU A 27 7.72 3.63 5.75
C LEU A 27 9.08 3.24 5.18
N THR A 28 9.84 2.49 5.95
CA THR A 28 11.22 2.12 5.60
C THR A 28 11.42 0.62 5.53
N LYS A 29 12.39 0.20 4.74
CA LYS A 29 12.77 -1.20 4.56
C LYS A 29 13.43 -1.79 5.81
N GLU A 30 14.25 -1.00 6.51
CA GLU A 30 15.14 -1.44 7.59
C GLU A 30 14.55 -1.27 8.99
N ARG A 31 13.58 -0.35 9.15
CA ARG A 31 13.04 0.06 10.46
C ARG A 31 11.51 0.06 10.54
N GLY A 32 10.81 -0.42 9.48
CA GLY A 32 9.35 -0.31 9.40
C GLY A 32 8.88 1.14 9.32
N LYS A 33 7.79 1.47 9.98
CA LYS A 33 7.26 2.85 10.03
C LYS A 33 7.99 3.67 11.10
N ILE A 34 8.62 4.76 10.70
CA ILE A 34 9.34 5.67 11.62
C ILE A 34 8.79 7.09 11.53
N THR A 35 8.94 7.83 12.65
CA THR A 35 8.72 9.28 12.68
C THR A 35 10.07 9.98 12.71
N ALA A 36 10.28 10.92 11.79
CA ALA A 36 11.52 11.67 11.69
C ALA A 36 11.27 13.18 11.60
N PHE A 37 12.21 13.96 12.15
CA PHE A 37 12.25 15.42 12.03
C PHE A 37 13.26 15.82 10.94
N ALA A 38 12.84 16.70 10.04
CA ALA A 38 13.69 17.29 9.02
C ALA A 38 13.88 18.79 9.33
N ARG A 39 14.98 19.11 10.01
CA ARG A 39 15.28 20.47 10.45
C ARG A 39 15.62 21.36 9.27
N GLY A 40 15.03 22.56 9.23
CA GLY A 40 15.21 23.53 8.16
C GLY A 40 14.67 23.08 6.80
N ALA A 41 13.90 21.99 6.73
CA ALA A 41 13.38 21.42 5.48
C ALA A 41 12.45 22.38 4.72
N ARG A 42 11.88 23.39 5.38
CA ARG A 42 11.00 24.40 4.76
C ARG A 42 11.74 25.66 4.28
N ARG A 43 13.05 25.74 4.50
CA ARG A 43 13.83 26.85 3.98
C ARG A 43 13.96 26.73 2.45
N PRO A 44 13.84 27.82 1.67
CA PRO A 44 13.90 27.75 0.20
C PRO A 44 15.19 27.12 -0.35
N SER A 45 16.32 27.28 0.38
CA SER A 45 17.63 26.72 -0.02
C SER A 45 17.88 25.31 0.52
N SER A 46 16.90 24.70 1.20
CA SER A 46 17.08 23.38 1.81
C SER A 46 17.09 22.26 0.78
N GLN A 47 18.09 21.40 0.82
CA GLN A 47 18.11 20.15 0.03
C GLN A 47 17.02 19.17 0.45
N LEU A 48 16.48 19.30 1.68
CA LEU A 48 15.40 18.47 2.20
C LEU A 48 14.00 18.99 1.80
N LEU A 49 13.89 20.17 1.16
CA LEU A 49 12.60 20.80 0.89
C LEU A 49 11.65 19.88 0.07
N ALA A 50 12.13 19.35 -1.05
CA ALA A 50 11.37 18.42 -1.89
C ALA A 50 11.45 16.97 -1.38
N ALA A 51 12.61 16.57 -0.85
CA ALA A 51 12.85 15.20 -0.41
C ALA A 51 12.00 14.76 0.79
N THR A 52 11.41 15.70 1.52
CA THR A 52 10.53 15.45 2.66
C THR A 52 9.06 15.74 2.37
N ASN A 53 8.66 15.80 1.10
CA ASN A 53 7.26 15.82 0.71
C ASN A 53 6.70 14.39 0.65
N PRO A 54 5.37 14.21 0.82
CA PRO A 54 4.72 12.93 0.62
C PRO A 54 5.11 12.30 -0.72
N PHE A 55 5.21 10.98 -0.71
CA PHE A 55 5.54 10.10 -1.84
C PHE A 55 7.01 10.11 -2.27
N ALA A 56 7.87 11.00 -1.74
CA ALA A 56 9.30 10.94 -2.03
C ALA A 56 9.86 9.58 -1.57
N PHE A 57 10.43 8.83 -2.52
CA PHE A 57 11.00 7.50 -2.31
C PHE A 57 12.48 7.49 -2.62
N GLY A 58 13.29 6.99 -1.70
CA GLY A 58 14.74 6.91 -1.87
C GLY A 58 15.47 6.56 -0.58
N GLU A 59 16.76 6.86 -0.55
CA GLU A 59 17.63 6.68 0.60
C GLU A 59 17.60 7.91 1.48
N PHE A 60 17.45 7.69 2.78
CA PHE A 60 17.50 8.74 3.80
C PHE A 60 18.56 8.40 4.82
N GLU A 61 19.47 9.32 5.05
CA GLU A 61 20.39 9.28 6.18
C GLU A 61 19.67 9.84 7.39
N VAL A 62 19.41 8.99 8.38
CA VAL A 62 18.69 9.35 9.60
C VAL A 62 19.56 9.13 10.81
N PHE A 63 19.43 10.02 11.77
CA PHE A 63 20.13 9.96 13.05
C PHE A 63 19.15 9.53 14.13
N GLU A 64 19.41 8.40 14.78
CA GLU A 64 18.52 7.84 15.79
C GLU A 64 18.59 8.65 17.09
N GLY A 65 17.47 9.26 17.48
CA GLY A 65 17.26 9.93 18.74
C GLY A 65 16.58 9.02 19.76
N ARG A 66 16.21 9.58 20.93
CA ARG A 66 15.58 8.80 22.00
C ARG A 66 14.20 8.25 21.61
N ASN A 67 13.36 9.06 20.95
CA ASN A 67 11.96 8.73 20.61
C ASN A 67 11.62 9.08 19.15
N SER A 68 12.58 9.46 18.32
CA SER A 68 12.36 9.87 16.94
C SER A 68 13.70 9.93 16.20
N TYR A 69 13.61 9.97 14.87
CA TYR A 69 14.75 10.11 14.00
C TYR A 69 14.91 11.57 13.54
N ASN A 70 16.13 11.96 13.13
CA ASN A 70 16.39 13.23 12.45
C ASN A 70 16.95 12.94 11.07
N VAL A 71 16.30 13.45 10.02
CA VAL A 71 16.81 13.34 8.64
C VAL A 71 17.94 14.34 8.45
N THR A 72 19.11 13.85 8.06
CA THR A 72 20.30 14.68 7.78
C THR A 72 20.55 14.84 6.30
N LYS A 73 20.31 13.80 5.50
CA LYS A 73 20.43 13.81 4.04
C LYS A 73 19.37 12.92 3.41
N ALA A 74 19.07 13.18 2.15
CA ALA A 74 18.20 12.32 1.34
C ALA A 74 18.71 12.26 -0.10
N ASN A 75 18.66 11.06 -0.67
CA ASN A 75 18.92 10.78 -2.08
C ASN A 75 17.69 10.16 -2.69
N ILE A 76 16.85 10.98 -3.32
CA ILE A 76 15.52 10.55 -3.80
C ILE A 76 15.63 9.96 -5.20
N GLN A 77 15.14 8.73 -5.33
CA GLN A 77 15.10 7.96 -6.58
C GLN A 77 13.81 8.25 -7.37
N ASN A 78 12.69 8.48 -6.68
CA ASN A 78 11.42 8.80 -7.31
C ASN A 78 10.59 9.78 -6.45
N TYR A 79 10.06 10.81 -7.11
CA TYR A 79 9.16 11.80 -6.50
C TYR A 79 7.70 11.58 -6.84
N PHE A 80 7.38 10.64 -7.74
CA PHE A 80 6.03 10.38 -8.24
C PHE A 80 5.31 11.67 -8.66
N ARG A 81 5.96 12.47 -9.47
CA ARG A 81 5.48 13.83 -9.85
C ARG A 81 4.17 13.80 -10.62
N GLU A 82 3.99 12.80 -11.47
CA GLU A 82 2.78 12.66 -12.29
C GLU A 82 1.53 12.38 -11.42
N LEU A 83 1.69 11.69 -10.29
CA LEU A 83 0.59 11.47 -9.34
C LEU A 83 0.00 12.77 -8.82
N VAL A 84 0.84 13.77 -8.57
CA VAL A 84 0.40 15.04 -7.95
C VAL A 84 -0.34 15.93 -8.96
N LEU A 85 -0.17 15.67 -10.26
CA LEU A 85 -0.84 16.39 -11.35
C LEU A 85 -2.25 15.85 -11.65
N ASP A 86 -2.55 14.64 -11.25
CA ASP A 86 -3.86 13.98 -11.41
C ASP A 86 -4.55 13.89 -10.03
N LEU A 87 -5.63 14.63 -9.84
CA LEU A 87 -6.34 14.74 -8.56
C LEU A 87 -6.85 13.39 -8.04
N ASP A 88 -7.37 12.53 -8.92
CA ASP A 88 -7.90 11.23 -8.51
C ASP A 88 -6.76 10.28 -8.15
N ALA A 89 -5.66 10.28 -8.92
CA ALA A 89 -4.48 9.49 -8.60
C ALA A 89 -3.83 9.96 -7.30
N ALA A 90 -3.71 11.28 -7.07
CA ALA A 90 -3.21 11.84 -5.83
C ALA A 90 -4.07 11.44 -4.63
N SER A 91 -5.38 11.50 -4.76
CA SER A 91 -6.32 11.11 -3.69
C SER A 91 -6.15 9.65 -3.30
N LEU A 92 -6.00 8.75 -4.27
CA LEU A 92 -5.74 7.34 -4.02
C LEU A 92 -4.34 7.11 -3.41
N ALA A 93 -3.34 7.85 -3.86
CA ALA A 93 -1.99 7.73 -3.30
C ALA A 93 -1.96 8.16 -1.82
N PHE A 94 -2.66 9.24 -1.45
CA PHE A 94 -2.83 9.62 -0.04
C PHE A 94 -3.57 8.56 0.75
N TYR A 95 -4.66 8.01 0.21
CA TYR A 95 -5.39 6.91 0.85
C TYR A 95 -4.49 5.68 1.08
N PHE A 96 -3.68 5.28 0.11
CA PHE A 96 -2.74 4.16 0.27
C PHE A 96 -1.65 4.45 1.30
N ALA A 97 -1.15 5.69 1.34
CA ALA A 97 -0.18 6.11 2.34
C ALA A 97 -0.78 6.11 3.76
N GLU A 98 -2.03 6.58 3.92
CA GLU A 98 -2.75 6.55 5.19
C GLU A 98 -3.02 5.12 5.66
N PHE A 99 -3.40 4.22 4.74
CA PHE A 99 -3.56 2.80 5.02
C PHE A 99 -2.26 2.19 5.56
N ALA A 100 -1.13 2.45 4.91
CA ALA A 100 0.17 1.98 5.37
C ALA A 100 0.58 2.62 6.71
N GLU A 101 0.28 3.91 6.93
CA GLU A 101 0.53 4.57 8.21
C GLU A 101 -0.26 3.94 9.35
N TYR A 102 -1.48 3.49 9.09
CA TYR A 102 -2.34 2.84 10.08
C TYR A 102 -1.85 1.43 10.45
N TYR A 103 -1.56 0.60 9.46
CA TYR A 103 -1.24 -0.82 9.68
C TYR A 103 0.23 -1.08 10.04
N CYS A 104 1.17 -0.33 9.46
CA CYS A 104 2.59 -0.58 9.67
C CYS A 104 3.10 -0.07 11.01
N GLN A 105 4.12 -0.72 11.56
CA GLN A 105 4.69 -0.39 12.85
C GLN A 105 6.21 -0.23 12.80
N GLU A 106 6.78 0.45 13.79
CA GLU A 106 8.22 0.57 13.94
C GLU A 106 8.85 -0.76 14.33
N ASN A 107 10.02 -1.05 13.78
CA ASN A 107 10.79 -2.28 13.96
C ASN A 107 10.13 -3.57 13.47
N ASN A 108 9.01 -3.48 12.74
CA ASN A 108 8.44 -4.61 12.00
C ASN A 108 9.04 -4.72 10.59
N ASP A 109 8.99 -5.92 10.02
CA ASP A 109 9.33 -6.15 8.62
C ASP A 109 8.21 -5.71 7.70
N GLU A 110 8.25 -4.45 7.27
CA GLU A 110 7.24 -3.83 6.42
C GLU A 110 7.67 -3.73 4.94
N ARG A 111 8.65 -4.55 4.53
CA ARG A 111 9.21 -4.52 3.16
C ARG A 111 8.16 -4.80 2.09
N GLU A 112 7.23 -5.72 2.33
CA GLU A 112 6.20 -6.05 1.34
C GLU A 112 5.17 -4.92 1.20
N MET A 113 4.80 -4.23 2.29
CA MET A 113 3.92 -3.06 2.23
C MET A 113 4.63 -1.88 1.53
N LEU A 114 5.90 -1.64 1.80
CA LEU A 114 6.68 -0.61 1.10
C LEU A 114 6.76 -0.88 -0.42
N LYS A 115 6.99 -2.13 -0.81
CA LYS A 115 6.96 -2.55 -2.22
C LYS A 115 5.58 -2.36 -2.82
N LEU A 116 4.51 -2.72 -2.10
CA LEU A 116 3.14 -2.57 -2.56
C LEU A 116 2.81 -1.10 -2.82
N LEU A 117 3.14 -0.19 -1.90
CA LEU A 117 2.99 1.25 -2.13
C LEU A 117 3.72 1.72 -3.39
N TYR A 118 4.99 1.36 -3.52
CA TYR A 118 5.80 1.77 -4.67
C TYR A 118 5.21 1.28 -6.00
N GLN A 119 4.81 -0.01 -6.07
CA GLN A 119 4.24 -0.56 -7.30
C GLN A 119 2.84 -0.01 -7.59
N SER A 120 2.04 0.27 -6.57
CA SER A 120 0.71 0.87 -6.72
C SER A 120 0.80 2.31 -7.21
N PHE A 121 1.75 3.09 -6.71
CA PHE A 121 1.98 4.45 -7.20
C PHE A 121 2.42 4.44 -8.67
N ARG A 122 3.32 3.54 -9.05
CA ARG A 122 3.69 3.36 -10.46
C ARG A 122 2.51 2.92 -11.34
N ALA A 123 1.62 2.09 -10.80
CA ALA A 123 0.42 1.67 -11.52
C ALA A 123 -0.58 2.83 -11.70
N LEU A 124 -0.71 3.73 -10.72
CA LEU A 124 -1.52 4.94 -10.82
C LEU A 124 -1.01 5.92 -11.89
N GLU A 125 0.31 6.01 -12.10
CA GLU A 125 0.90 6.82 -13.17
C GLU A 125 0.76 6.18 -14.57
N ASN A 126 0.36 4.91 -14.65
CA ASN A 126 0.27 4.18 -15.91
C ASN A 126 -1.17 4.14 -16.41
N SER A 127 -1.46 4.82 -17.51
CA SER A 127 -2.78 4.90 -18.15
C SER A 127 -3.37 3.56 -18.60
N ARG A 128 -2.57 2.48 -18.61
CA ARG A 128 -3.05 1.12 -18.91
C ARG A 128 -4.04 0.60 -17.87
N TYR A 129 -3.93 1.04 -16.61
CA TYR A 129 -4.75 0.55 -15.52
C TYR A 129 -5.77 1.60 -15.11
N SER A 130 -7.04 1.19 -14.96
CA SER A 130 -8.02 2.08 -14.33
C SER A 130 -7.66 2.27 -12.85
N LYS A 131 -7.91 3.46 -12.32
CA LYS A 131 -7.64 3.81 -10.93
C LYS A 131 -8.40 2.91 -9.96
N GLU A 132 -9.62 2.53 -10.35
CA GLU A 132 -10.46 1.59 -9.59
C GLU A 132 -9.83 0.19 -9.51
N LEU A 133 -9.22 -0.29 -10.60
CA LEU A 133 -8.50 -1.57 -10.56
C LEU A 133 -7.30 -1.49 -9.64
N VAL A 134 -6.50 -0.41 -9.74
CA VAL A 134 -5.34 -0.21 -8.87
C VAL A 134 -5.77 -0.19 -7.40
N ARG A 135 -6.87 0.48 -7.08
CA ARG A 135 -7.44 0.51 -5.74
C ARG A 135 -7.83 -0.87 -5.24
N ALA A 136 -8.64 -1.61 -6.01
CA ALA A 136 -9.10 -2.95 -5.62
C ALA A 136 -7.92 -3.93 -5.43
N VAL A 137 -6.91 -3.85 -6.30
CA VAL A 137 -5.68 -4.67 -6.19
C VAL A 137 -4.88 -4.29 -4.95
N PHE A 138 -4.71 -2.99 -4.68
CA PHE A 138 -4.00 -2.52 -3.48
C PHE A 138 -4.70 -2.99 -2.21
N GLU A 139 -6.00 -2.74 -2.07
CA GLU A 139 -6.78 -3.07 -0.87
C GLU A 139 -6.71 -4.56 -0.56
N LEU A 140 -6.99 -5.43 -1.55
CA LEU A 140 -6.96 -6.87 -1.36
C LEU A 140 -5.54 -7.37 -1.02
N LYS A 141 -4.51 -6.83 -1.67
CA LYS A 141 -3.13 -7.23 -1.40
C LYS A 141 -2.64 -6.71 -0.04
N ALA A 142 -3.01 -5.51 0.35
CA ALA A 142 -2.63 -4.92 1.62
C ALA A 142 -3.19 -5.71 2.82
N ILE A 143 -4.49 -6.05 2.81
CA ILE A 143 -5.07 -6.90 3.86
C ILE A 143 -4.46 -8.32 3.84
N THR A 144 -4.07 -8.82 2.67
CA THR A 144 -3.38 -10.12 2.56
C THR A 144 -2.00 -10.08 3.21
N ILE A 145 -1.21 -9.02 2.97
CA ILE A 145 0.11 -8.82 3.61
C ILE A 145 -0.02 -8.75 5.12
N ASN A 146 -1.09 -8.13 5.63
CA ASN A 146 -1.37 -8.02 7.06
C ASN A 146 -1.97 -9.30 7.69
N GLY A 147 -2.14 -10.38 6.91
CA GLY A 147 -2.67 -11.65 7.40
C GLY A 147 -4.20 -11.72 7.50
N GLU A 148 -4.91 -10.71 7.00
CA GLU A 148 -6.38 -10.60 7.01
C GLU A 148 -7.01 -10.93 5.64
N GLY A 149 -6.22 -11.49 4.72
CA GLY A 149 -6.67 -11.83 3.38
C GLY A 149 -7.80 -12.86 3.38
N PRO A 150 -8.81 -12.73 2.50
CA PRO A 150 -9.92 -13.66 2.45
C PRO A 150 -9.50 -15.04 1.94
N GLN A 151 -10.19 -16.09 2.42
CA GLN A 151 -10.02 -17.43 1.89
C GLN A 151 -10.78 -17.58 0.57
N VAL A 152 -10.04 -17.72 -0.54
CA VAL A 152 -10.64 -17.83 -1.90
C VAL A 152 -10.23 -19.11 -2.64
N PHE A 153 -9.49 -20.01 -1.99
CA PHE A 153 -8.96 -21.23 -2.60
C PHE A 153 -9.78 -22.49 -2.29
N ALA A 154 -10.60 -22.43 -1.24
CA ALA A 154 -11.46 -23.53 -0.83
C ALA A 154 -12.71 -23.01 -0.13
N CYS A 155 -13.80 -23.78 -0.18
CA CYS A 155 -15.04 -23.45 0.52
C CYS A 155 -14.78 -23.32 2.04
N MET A 156 -15.22 -22.22 2.62
CA MET A 156 -15.08 -21.93 4.06
C MET A 156 -15.77 -22.96 4.96
N HIS A 157 -16.75 -23.71 4.45
CA HIS A 157 -17.53 -24.68 5.22
C HIS A 157 -17.07 -26.12 4.99
N CYS A 158 -17.07 -26.60 3.74
CA CYS A 158 -16.80 -28.02 3.44
C CYS A 158 -15.41 -28.27 2.85
N HIS A 159 -14.59 -27.22 2.68
CA HIS A 159 -13.24 -27.28 2.12
C HIS A 159 -13.14 -27.79 0.68
N ALA A 160 -14.26 -27.94 -0.02
CA ALA A 160 -14.27 -28.26 -1.46
C ALA A 160 -13.51 -27.16 -2.25
N LYS A 161 -12.81 -27.58 -3.31
CA LYS A 161 -12.07 -26.67 -4.20
C LYS A 161 -12.78 -26.39 -5.50
N GLU A 162 -13.89 -27.04 -5.73
CA GLU A 162 -14.72 -26.94 -6.93
C GLU A 162 -16.01 -26.18 -6.64
N ASP A 163 -16.68 -25.69 -7.69
CA ASP A 163 -17.94 -24.94 -7.62
C ASP A 163 -17.94 -23.74 -6.66
N LEU A 164 -16.81 -23.10 -6.49
CA LEU A 164 -16.63 -21.93 -5.63
C LEU A 164 -17.18 -20.69 -6.35
N CYS A 165 -18.37 -20.25 -5.96
CA CYS A 165 -19.08 -19.20 -6.69
C CYS A 165 -19.75 -18.13 -5.82
N PHE A 166 -19.64 -18.21 -4.50
CA PHE A 166 -20.33 -17.31 -3.59
C PHE A 166 -19.37 -16.73 -2.56
N PHE A 167 -19.22 -15.40 -2.56
CA PHE A 167 -18.32 -14.72 -1.66
C PHE A 167 -19.06 -14.00 -0.54
N SER A 168 -18.61 -14.19 0.68
CA SER A 168 -19.15 -13.53 1.86
C SER A 168 -18.09 -12.63 2.51
N VAL A 169 -18.27 -11.33 2.41
CA VAL A 169 -17.42 -10.34 3.10
C VAL A 169 -17.48 -10.58 4.61
N LYS A 170 -18.68 -10.78 5.15
CA LYS A 170 -18.88 -11.02 6.60
C LYS A 170 -18.12 -12.24 7.13
N ARG A 171 -17.98 -13.28 6.30
CA ARG A 171 -17.26 -14.51 6.66
C ARG A 171 -15.79 -14.50 6.22
N GLY A 172 -15.38 -13.51 5.46
CA GLY A 172 -14.01 -13.39 4.97
C GLY A 172 -13.61 -14.48 3.97
N GLY A 173 -14.54 -14.97 3.13
CA GLY A 173 -14.16 -16.00 2.17
C GLY A 173 -15.25 -16.53 1.26
N ILE A 174 -14.88 -17.56 0.47
CA ILE A 174 -15.69 -18.14 -0.59
C ILE A 174 -16.39 -19.42 -0.14
N PHE A 175 -17.58 -19.66 -0.72
CA PHE A 175 -18.40 -20.85 -0.50
C PHE A 175 -18.72 -21.52 -1.84
N CYS A 176 -18.83 -22.85 -1.82
CA CYS A 176 -19.34 -23.60 -2.95
C CYS A 176 -20.86 -23.43 -3.06
N ARG A 177 -21.43 -23.75 -4.23
CA ARG A 177 -22.86 -23.63 -4.54
C ARG A 177 -23.77 -24.28 -3.49
N THR A 178 -23.36 -25.43 -2.98
CA THR A 178 -24.15 -26.18 -1.98
C THR A 178 -24.16 -25.45 -0.62
N CYS A 179 -23.02 -24.95 -0.15
CA CYS A 179 -22.90 -24.32 1.15
C CYS A 179 -23.33 -22.84 1.16
N ALA A 180 -23.53 -22.23 -0.01
CA ALA A 180 -23.95 -20.83 -0.15
C ALA A 180 -25.39 -20.56 0.35
N LYS A 181 -26.25 -21.59 0.44
CA LYS A 181 -27.69 -21.43 0.71
C LYS A 181 -28.02 -20.75 2.04
N GLU A 182 -27.14 -20.86 3.02
CA GLU A 182 -27.35 -20.36 4.38
C GLU A 182 -26.40 -19.20 4.74
N VAL A 183 -25.72 -18.64 3.73
CA VAL A 183 -24.69 -17.61 3.93
C VAL A 183 -25.11 -16.31 3.27
N GLN A 184 -24.94 -15.21 3.97
CA GLN A 184 -25.11 -13.87 3.39
C GLN A 184 -23.86 -13.50 2.58
N GLY A 185 -24.05 -13.12 1.31
CA GLY A 185 -22.96 -12.72 0.40
C GLY A 185 -23.46 -12.55 -1.03
N LEU A 186 -22.56 -12.60 -2.00
CA LEU A 186 -22.83 -12.35 -3.41
C LEU A 186 -22.24 -13.47 -4.28
N TYR A 187 -22.94 -13.79 -5.37
CA TYR A 187 -22.35 -14.62 -6.42
C TYR A 187 -21.28 -13.84 -7.14
N ILE A 188 -20.15 -14.50 -7.39
CA ILE A 188 -19.04 -13.97 -8.18
C ILE A 188 -18.73 -14.90 -9.34
N SER A 189 -18.25 -14.32 -10.43
CA SER A 189 -17.83 -15.07 -11.62
C SER A 189 -16.52 -15.85 -11.35
N ASP A 190 -16.28 -16.89 -12.14
CA ASP A 190 -15.01 -17.62 -12.11
C ASP A 190 -13.82 -16.70 -12.40
N SER A 191 -13.99 -15.71 -13.28
CA SER A 191 -12.97 -14.72 -13.59
C SER A 191 -12.62 -13.85 -12.38
N THR A 192 -13.61 -13.43 -11.59
CA THR A 192 -13.39 -12.67 -10.35
C THR A 192 -12.71 -13.52 -9.30
N ARG A 193 -13.15 -14.75 -9.10
CA ARG A 193 -12.47 -15.69 -8.19
C ARG A 193 -11.01 -15.87 -8.57
N TYR A 194 -10.74 -16.14 -9.84
CA TYR A 194 -9.37 -16.29 -10.34
C TYR A 194 -8.54 -15.02 -10.13
N THR A 195 -9.12 -13.85 -10.38
CA THR A 195 -8.46 -12.56 -10.16
C THR A 195 -8.12 -12.36 -8.69
N MET A 196 -9.02 -12.66 -7.76
CA MET A 196 -8.74 -12.60 -6.32
C MET A 196 -7.61 -13.57 -5.92
N GLN A 197 -7.66 -14.81 -6.40
CA GLN A 197 -6.62 -15.81 -6.17
C GLN A 197 -5.25 -15.33 -6.69
N TYR A 198 -5.25 -14.74 -7.90
CA TYR A 198 -4.05 -14.17 -8.51
C TYR A 198 -3.47 -13.04 -7.65
N ILE A 199 -4.28 -12.05 -7.24
CA ILE A 199 -3.84 -10.93 -6.41
C ILE A 199 -3.25 -11.44 -5.10
N ILE A 200 -3.90 -12.37 -4.43
CA ILE A 200 -3.47 -12.91 -3.14
C ILE A 200 -2.14 -13.64 -3.26
N SER A 201 -2.02 -14.55 -4.23
CA SER A 201 -0.87 -15.45 -4.35
C SER A 201 0.35 -14.84 -5.07
N THR A 202 0.13 -13.83 -5.92
CA THR A 202 1.21 -13.27 -6.74
C THR A 202 2.16 -12.38 -5.91
N PRO A 203 3.49 -12.50 -6.08
CA PRO A 203 4.44 -11.57 -5.49
C PRO A 203 4.18 -10.12 -5.93
N VAL A 204 4.36 -9.16 -5.03
CA VAL A 204 4.08 -7.74 -5.28
C VAL A 204 4.77 -7.19 -6.54
N ALA A 205 5.99 -7.66 -6.85
CA ALA A 205 6.74 -7.21 -8.03
C ALA A 205 6.05 -7.53 -9.38
N ARG A 206 5.11 -8.49 -9.41
CA ARG A 206 4.37 -8.91 -10.62
C ARG A 206 2.88 -8.60 -10.55
N LEU A 207 2.45 -7.89 -9.52
CA LEU A 207 1.04 -7.70 -9.18
C LEU A 207 0.27 -6.95 -10.29
N TYR A 208 0.83 -5.86 -10.81
CA TYR A 208 0.21 -5.03 -11.85
C TYR A 208 0.65 -5.49 -13.25
N SER A 209 0.13 -6.64 -13.70
CA SER A 209 0.46 -7.23 -15.01
C SER A 209 -0.77 -7.59 -15.86
N PHE A 210 -1.98 -7.31 -15.36
CA PHE A 210 -3.25 -7.69 -15.99
C PHE A 210 -4.25 -6.54 -16.00
N THR A 211 -5.28 -6.69 -16.81
CA THR A 211 -6.49 -5.88 -16.80
C THR A 211 -7.70 -6.81 -16.67
N VAL A 212 -8.83 -6.28 -16.28
CA VAL A 212 -10.06 -7.04 -16.07
C VAL A 212 -11.22 -6.43 -16.86
N SER A 213 -12.31 -7.18 -17.08
CA SER A 213 -13.56 -6.66 -17.61
C SER A 213 -14.27 -5.77 -16.58
N GLU A 214 -15.21 -4.95 -17.06
CA GLU A 214 -16.06 -4.12 -16.17
C GLU A 214 -16.86 -4.95 -15.17
N GLU A 215 -17.30 -6.15 -15.57
CA GLU A 215 -18.00 -7.09 -14.70
C GLU A 215 -17.12 -7.52 -13.52
N VAL A 216 -15.90 -7.99 -13.80
CA VAL A 216 -14.93 -8.40 -12.76
C VAL A 216 -14.56 -7.22 -11.87
N LEU A 217 -14.36 -6.03 -12.45
CA LEU A 217 -14.05 -4.83 -11.66
C LEU A 217 -15.19 -4.46 -10.72
N ARG A 218 -16.44 -4.57 -11.17
CA ARG A 218 -17.62 -4.32 -10.33
C ARG A 218 -17.73 -5.32 -9.18
N GLU A 219 -17.49 -6.61 -9.46
CA GLU A 219 -17.49 -7.65 -8.43
C GLU A 219 -16.31 -7.49 -7.42
N LEU A 220 -15.15 -6.99 -7.84
CA LEU A 220 -14.03 -6.73 -6.94
C LEU A 220 -14.26 -5.54 -5.99
N LYS A 221 -15.19 -4.63 -6.33
CA LYS A 221 -15.54 -3.45 -5.50
C LYS A 221 -16.55 -3.76 -4.39
N MET A 222 -16.90 -5.02 -4.15
CA MET A 222 -17.80 -5.46 -3.07
C MET A 222 -17.30 -5.08 -1.64
#